data_3ad669a5d8b71dce119a7f281468edfd
#
_entry.id   3ad669a5d8b71dce119a7f281468edfd
#
_cell.length_a   1.000
_cell.length_b   1.000
_cell.length_c   1.000
_cell.angle_alpha   90.00
_cell.angle_beta   90.00
_cell.angle_gamma   90.00
#
_symmetry.space_group_name_H-M   'P 1'
#
loop_
_entity.id
_entity.type
_entity.pdbx_description
1 polymer ?
#
loop_
_entity_poly.entity_id
_entity_poly.type
_entity_poly.pdbx_seq_one_letter_code
_entity_poly.pdbx_strand_id
1 'polypeptide(L)'
;HHSSAYRKMTDRMMDICYGYGKKAYLTPDANIGDYADSAAEEADMNRSSAFMYIYAVKRLLSGEVFKRAVSMKALRKYFSLIYEDFGKTGLANALKATRANIEYRSRYNLPVDSIAALCEEFQSKI
;
A
#
# COMPACT_ATOMS: atom_id res chain seq x y z
N HIS A 1 -19.48 13.53 15.92
CA HIS A 1 -18.91 13.27 15.38
C HIS A 1 -18.98 12.92 13.99
N HIS A 2 -18.66 12.98 13.34
CA HIS A 2 -18.80 12.72 12.00
C HIS A 2 -18.04 11.53 11.55
N SER A 3 -18.29 11.04 10.37
CA SER A 3 -17.69 9.84 9.87
C SER A 3 -16.24 10.04 9.47
N SER A 4 -15.36 9.17 9.93
CA SER A 4 -13.98 9.16 9.49
C SER A 4 -13.83 8.53 8.11
N ALA A 5 -14.88 7.93 7.55
CA ALA A 5 -14.83 7.26 6.26
C ALA A 5 -14.41 8.18 5.11
N TYR A 6 -14.70 9.47 5.23
CA TYR A 6 -14.38 10.45 4.19
C TYR A 6 -13.13 11.24 4.49
N ARG A 7 -12.43 10.89 5.56
CA ARG A 7 -11.22 11.61 5.93
C ARG A 7 -10.09 11.24 4.98
N LYS A 8 -9.39 12.27 4.51
CA LYS A 8 -8.24 12.07 3.67
C LYS A 8 -7.14 11.37 4.45
N MET A 9 -6.42 10.45 3.81
CA MET A 9 -5.32 9.76 4.47
C MET A 9 -4.20 10.75 4.82
N THR A 10 -3.82 10.76 6.08
CA THR A 10 -2.71 11.58 6.56
C THR A 10 -1.42 10.77 6.52
N ASP A 11 -0.28 11.44 6.64
CA ASP A 11 1.01 10.74 6.70
C ASP A 11 1.05 9.77 7.88
N ARG A 12 0.49 10.17 9.02
CA ARG A 12 0.44 9.30 10.19
C ARG A 12 -0.36 8.03 9.93
N MET A 13 -1.51 8.16 9.28
CA MET A 13 -2.33 6.99 8.91
C MET A 13 -1.56 6.06 7.98
N MET A 14 -0.89 6.63 6.98
CA MET A 14 -0.09 5.86 6.03
C MET A 14 1.04 5.13 6.72
N ASP A 15 1.76 5.80 7.61
CA ASP A 15 2.89 5.22 8.34
C ASP A 15 2.45 4.09 9.25
N ILE A 16 1.34 4.25 9.96
CA ILE A 16 0.82 3.22 10.84
C ILE A 16 0.40 2.00 10.03
N CYS A 17 -0.30 2.21 8.91
CA CYS A 17 -0.68 1.11 8.02
C CYS A 17 0.53 0.41 7.43
N TYR A 18 1.60 1.14 7.11
CA TYR A 18 2.82 0.55 6.61
C TYR A 18 3.45 -0.38 7.66
N GLY A 19 3.51 0.08 8.91
CA GLY A 19 4.06 -0.73 9.99
C GLY A 19 3.33 -2.06 10.16
N TYR A 20 2.00 -2.01 10.13
CA TYR A 20 1.21 -3.24 10.24
C TYR A 20 1.29 -4.10 8.98
N GLY A 21 1.37 -3.48 7.81
CA GLY A 21 1.56 -4.21 6.55
C GLY A 21 2.87 -4.96 6.53
N LYS A 22 3.93 -4.34 7.04
CA LYS A 22 5.24 -4.97 7.16
C LYS A 22 5.18 -6.14 8.12
N LYS A 23 4.51 -5.99 9.27
CA LYS A 23 4.30 -7.09 10.22
C LYS A 23 3.53 -8.23 9.57
N ALA A 24 2.49 -7.92 8.81
CA ALA A 24 1.69 -8.93 8.14
C ALA A 24 2.52 -9.71 7.13
N TYR A 25 3.41 -9.04 6.42
CA TYR A 25 4.30 -9.69 5.47
C TYR A 25 5.29 -10.62 6.18
N LEU A 26 5.82 -10.19 7.32
CA LEU A 26 6.84 -10.96 8.05
C LEU A 26 6.26 -12.05 8.96
N THR A 27 4.94 -12.07 9.14
CA THR A 27 4.26 -13.02 10.03
C THR A 27 3.27 -13.84 9.21
N PRO A 28 3.63 -15.05 8.75
CA PRO A 28 2.80 -15.82 7.81
C PRO A 28 1.35 -16.04 8.22
N ASP A 29 1.10 -16.22 9.51
CA ASP A 29 -0.25 -16.52 9.98
C ASP A 29 -0.98 -15.30 10.53
N ALA A 30 -0.47 -14.10 10.24
CA ALA A 30 -1.07 -12.88 10.75
C ALA A 30 -2.48 -12.65 10.18
N ASN A 31 -3.37 -12.24 11.05
CA ASN A 31 -4.72 -11.86 10.66
C ASN A 31 -4.75 -10.37 10.37
N ILE A 32 -4.90 -10.00 9.10
CA ILE A 32 -4.91 -8.60 8.69
C ILE A 32 -6.05 -7.84 9.36
N GLY A 33 -7.19 -8.51 9.61
CA GLY A 33 -8.31 -7.89 10.29
C GLY A 33 -7.95 -7.37 11.67
N ASP A 34 -7.16 -8.14 12.42
CA ASP A 34 -6.71 -7.71 13.76
C ASP A 34 -5.79 -6.48 13.65
N TYR A 35 -4.90 -6.48 12.67
CA TYR A 35 -4.04 -5.32 12.44
C TYR A 35 -4.83 -4.10 11.98
N ALA A 36 -5.88 -4.33 11.18
CA ALA A 36 -6.75 -3.24 10.76
C ALA A 36 -7.48 -2.61 11.94
N ASP A 37 -7.93 -3.42 12.90
CA ASP A 37 -8.55 -2.91 14.12
C ASP A 37 -7.58 -2.05 14.91
N SER A 38 -6.35 -2.54 15.08
CA SER A 38 -5.32 -1.80 15.82
C SER A 38 -4.94 -0.51 15.11
N ALA A 39 -4.76 -0.56 13.81
CA ALA A 39 -4.40 0.64 13.04
C ALA A 39 -5.53 1.68 13.08
N ALA A 40 -6.77 1.23 12.95
CA ALA A 40 -7.92 2.14 13.00
C ALA A 40 -7.98 2.88 14.33
N GLU A 41 -7.69 2.19 15.42
CA GLU A 41 -7.68 2.80 16.74
C GLU A 41 -6.48 3.74 16.90
N GLU A 42 -5.28 3.30 16.56
CA GLU A 42 -4.07 4.11 16.72
C GLU A 42 -4.08 5.37 15.87
N ALA A 43 -4.55 5.26 14.63
CA ALA A 43 -4.52 6.36 13.68
C ALA A 43 -5.81 7.14 13.63
N ASP A 44 -6.81 6.73 14.39
CA ASP A 44 -8.15 7.33 14.37
C ASP A 44 -8.67 7.38 12.93
N MET A 45 -8.75 6.22 12.29
CA MET A 45 -9.15 6.12 10.90
C MET A 45 -10.19 5.02 10.70
N ASN A 46 -10.83 5.05 9.54
CA ASN A 46 -11.81 4.05 9.16
C ASN A 46 -11.15 2.67 9.04
N ARG A 47 -11.78 1.66 9.65
CA ARG A 47 -11.22 0.29 9.65
C ARG A 47 -11.09 -0.31 8.25
N SER A 48 -12.07 -0.07 7.39
CA SER A 48 -12.01 -0.60 6.03
C SER A 48 -10.85 -0.01 5.25
N SER A 49 -10.59 1.28 5.44
CA SER A 49 -9.43 1.93 4.83
C SER A 49 -8.14 1.37 5.39
N ALA A 50 -8.07 1.16 6.70
CA ALA A 50 -6.88 0.57 7.33
C ALA A 50 -6.61 -0.82 6.76
N PHE A 51 -7.65 -1.65 6.67
CA PHE A 51 -7.51 -2.99 6.10
C PHE A 51 -6.96 -2.93 4.67
N MET A 52 -7.53 -2.06 3.85
CA MET A 52 -7.12 -1.92 2.46
C MET A 52 -5.66 -1.51 2.33
N TYR A 53 -5.22 -0.54 3.12
CA TYR A 53 -3.84 -0.06 3.06
C TYR A 53 -2.85 -1.09 3.59
N ILE A 54 -3.18 -1.77 4.68
CA ILE A 54 -2.33 -2.83 5.24
C ILE A 54 -2.19 -3.98 4.23
N TYR A 55 -3.30 -4.37 3.62
CA TYR A 55 -3.30 -5.42 2.61
C TYR A 55 -2.45 -5.02 1.41
N ALA A 56 -2.59 -3.77 0.95
CA ALA A 56 -1.79 -3.27 -0.17
C ALA A 56 -0.29 -3.32 0.14
N VAL A 57 0.10 -2.90 1.34
CA VAL A 57 1.52 -2.95 1.73
C VAL A 57 2.03 -4.39 1.72
N LYS A 58 1.26 -5.31 2.28
CA LYS A 58 1.64 -6.72 2.29
C LYS A 58 1.85 -7.24 0.85
N ARG A 59 0.95 -6.88 -0.07
CA ARG A 59 1.06 -7.29 -1.47
C ARG A 59 2.24 -6.63 -2.18
N LEU A 60 2.50 -5.37 -1.90
CA LEU A 60 3.67 -4.69 -2.44
C LEU A 60 4.95 -5.42 -2.03
N LEU A 61 5.05 -5.81 -0.78
CA LEU A 61 6.24 -6.48 -0.27
C LEU A 61 6.39 -7.89 -0.85
N SER A 62 5.30 -8.59 -1.10
CA SER A 62 5.34 -9.95 -1.65
C SER A 62 5.38 -9.99 -3.18
N GLY A 63 5.19 -8.88 -3.85
CA GLY A 63 5.16 -8.85 -5.32
C GLY A 63 3.89 -9.40 -5.92
N GLU A 64 2.82 -9.49 -5.12
CA GLU A 64 1.53 -10.02 -5.57
C GLU A 64 0.57 -8.90 -5.90
N VAL A 65 -0.33 -9.15 -6.85
CA VAL A 65 -1.26 -8.14 -7.32
C VAL A 65 -2.20 -7.68 -6.20
N PHE A 66 -2.47 -6.37 -6.15
CA PHE A 66 -3.53 -5.81 -5.34
C PHE A 66 -4.48 -5.06 -6.29
N LYS A 67 -5.78 -5.19 -6.05
CA LYS A 67 -6.79 -4.64 -6.98
C LYS A 67 -7.31 -3.28 -6.56
N ARG A 68 -7.44 -3.05 -5.26
CA ARG A 68 -7.96 -1.78 -4.76
C ARG A 68 -6.83 -0.76 -4.68
N ALA A 69 -7.11 0.44 -5.20
CA ALA A 69 -6.08 1.47 -5.28
C ALA A 69 -5.87 2.16 -3.94
N VAL A 70 -4.61 2.45 -3.64
CA VAL A 70 -4.27 3.38 -2.58
C VAL A 70 -3.96 4.72 -3.25
N SER A 71 -3.90 5.80 -2.48
CA SER A 71 -3.62 7.11 -3.07
C SER A 71 -2.22 7.14 -3.67
N MET A 72 -2.02 8.03 -4.65
CA MET A 72 -0.70 8.20 -5.26
C MET A 72 0.35 8.63 -4.22
N LYS A 73 -0.07 9.49 -3.30
CA LYS A 73 0.82 9.94 -2.22
C LYS A 73 1.26 8.75 -1.36
N ALA A 74 0.34 7.87 -1.01
CA ALA A 74 0.64 6.68 -0.23
C ALA A 74 1.54 5.73 -1.00
N LEU A 75 1.27 5.52 -2.27
CA LEU A 75 2.06 4.61 -3.08
C LEU A 75 3.51 5.08 -3.20
N ARG A 76 3.72 6.37 -3.43
CA ARG A 76 5.07 6.96 -3.48
C ARG A 76 5.77 6.77 -2.13
N LYS A 77 5.07 7.05 -1.04
CA LYS A 77 5.63 6.88 0.30
C LYS A 77 6.02 5.42 0.54
N TYR A 78 5.17 4.48 0.17
CA TYR A 78 5.43 3.06 0.37
C TYR A 78 6.59 2.57 -0.48
N PHE A 79 6.72 3.03 -1.71
CA PHE A 79 7.89 2.69 -2.52
C PHE A 79 9.17 3.15 -1.83
N SER A 80 9.18 4.37 -1.29
CA SER A 80 10.35 4.91 -0.60
C SER A 80 10.68 4.14 0.67
N LEU A 81 9.66 3.85 1.48
CA LEU A 81 9.84 3.10 2.73
C LEU A 81 10.29 1.66 2.47
N ILE A 82 9.74 1.03 1.45
CA ILE A 82 10.12 -0.34 1.09
C ILE A 82 11.56 -0.37 0.59
N TYR A 83 11.94 0.60 -0.22
CA TYR A 83 13.33 0.70 -0.69
C TYR A 83 14.29 0.87 0.49
N GLU A 84 13.92 1.70 1.44
CA GLU A 84 14.73 1.96 2.63
C GLU A 84 14.85 0.72 3.50
N ASP A 85 13.76 0.00 3.72
CA ASP A 85 13.73 -1.15 4.64
C ASP A 85 14.19 -2.46 4.00
N PHE A 86 13.96 -2.65 2.71
CA PHE A 86 14.19 -3.93 2.02
C PHE A 86 15.08 -3.81 0.79
N GLY A 87 15.54 -2.62 0.48
CA GLY A 87 16.46 -2.41 -0.63
C GLY A 87 15.85 -2.64 -2.01
N LYS A 88 16.72 -2.92 -2.96
CA LYS A 88 16.32 -3.10 -4.37
C LYS A 88 15.36 -4.27 -4.56
N THR A 89 15.58 -5.37 -3.83
CA THR A 89 14.73 -6.55 -3.94
C THR A 89 13.29 -6.22 -3.51
N GLY A 90 13.14 -5.50 -2.39
CA GLY A 90 11.83 -5.08 -1.93
C GLY A 90 11.15 -4.16 -2.90
N LEU A 91 11.90 -3.18 -3.42
CA LEU A 91 11.35 -2.24 -4.40
C LEU A 91 10.96 -2.97 -5.70
N ALA A 92 11.76 -3.94 -6.14
CA ALA A 92 11.41 -4.73 -7.33
C ALA A 92 10.07 -5.45 -7.16
N ASN A 93 9.84 -6.02 -5.97
CA ASN A 93 8.56 -6.66 -5.67
C ASN A 93 7.42 -5.66 -5.67
N ALA A 94 7.63 -4.48 -5.09
CA ALA A 94 6.61 -3.45 -5.05
C ALA A 94 6.24 -2.97 -6.46
N LEU A 95 7.24 -2.81 -7.33
CA LEU A 95 6.99 -2.43 -8.72
C LEU A 95 6.25 -3.53 -9.47
N LYS A 96 6.61 -4.79 -9.24
CA LYS A 96 5.93 -5.92 -9.87
C LYS A 96 4.45 -5.95 -9.47
N ALA A 97 4.15 -5.79 -8.19
CA ALA A 97 2.77 -5.77 -7.71
C ALA A 97 1.99 -4.61 -8.31
N THR A 98 2.62 -3.44 -8.40
CA THR A 98 1.97 -2.25 -8.92
C THR A 98 1.73 -2.35 -10.43
N ARG A 99 2.66 -2.92 -11.18
CA ARG A 99 2.46 -3.13 -12.62
C ARG A 99 1.33 -4.13 -12.88
N ALA A 100 1.17 -5.13 -12.01
CA ALA A 100 0.02 -6.04 -12.11
C ALA A 100 -1.29 -5.30 -11.83
N ASN A 101 -1.27 -4.35 -10.89
CA ASN A 101 -2.42 -3.50 -10.62
C ASN A 101 -2.75 -2.62 -11.82
N ILE A 102 -1.73 -2.07 -12.49
CA ILE A 102 -1.92 -1.27 -13.70
C ILE A 102 -2.62 -2.11 -14.79
N GLU A 103 -2.17 -3.34 -14.98
CA GLU A 103 -2.78 -4.23 -15.96
C GLU A 103 -4.24 -4.51 -15.63
N TYR A 104 -4.53 -4.79 -14.37
CA TYR A 104 -5.90 -5.00 -13.91
C TYR A 104 -6.77 -3.77 -14.18
N ARG A 105 -6.29 -2.58 -13.82
CA ARG A 105 -7.03 -1.34 -14.01
C ARG A 105 -7.27 -1.04 -15.49
N SER A 106 -6.29 -1.35 -16.33
CA SER A 106 -6.42 -1.12 -17.79
C SER A 106 -7.55 -1.93 -18.40
N ARG A 107 -7.79 -3.15 -17.91
CA ARG A 107 -8.88 -3.98 -18.39
C ARG A 107 -10.26 -3.37 -18.12
N TYR A 108 -10.36 -2.51 -17.12
CA TYR A 108 -11.59 -1.85 -16.73
C TYR A 108 -11.62 -0.37 -17.13
N ASN A 109 -10.70 0.03 -18.00
CA ASN A 109 -10.61 1.41 -18.51
C ASN A 109 -10.43 2.45 -17.41
N LEU A 110 -9.75 2.06 -16.31
CA LEU A 110 -9.45 2.98 -15.22
C LEU A 110 -8.14 3.72 -15.51
N PRO A 111 -7.97 4.97 -15.01
CA PRO A 111 -6.75 5.74 -15.26
C PRO A 111 -5.51 5.04 -14.70
N VAL A 112 -4.43 5.01 -15.48
CA VAL A 112 -3.18 4.38 -15.06
C VAL A 112 -1.94 5.24 -15.30
N ASP A 113 -2.07 6.37 -15.97
CA ASP A 113 -0.91 7.17 -16.38
C ASP A 113 -0.04 7.62 -15.22
N SER A 114 -0.65 8.12 -14.15
CA SER A 114 0.09 8.58 -12.97
C SER A 114 0.82 7.45 -12.27
N ILE A 115 0.16 6.29 -12.16
CA ILE A 115 0.75 5.12 -11.51
C ILE A 115 1.92 4.60 -12.34
N ALA A 116 1.75 4.54 -13.67
CA ALA A 116 2.80 4.09 -14.57
C ALA A 116 4.01 5.02 -14.50
N ALA A 117 3.78 6.33 -14.46
CA ALA A 117 4.86 7.31 -14.34
C ALA A 117 5.62 7.13 -13.03
N LEU A 118 4.92 6.85 -11.94
CA LEU A 118 5.54 6.60 -10.65
C LEU A 118 6.42 5.35 -10.69
N CYS A 119 5.94 4.29 -11.33
CA CYS A 119 6.74 3.08 -11.48
C CYS A 119 8.02 3.35 -12.27
N GLU A 120 7.94 4.14 -13.35
CA GLU A 120 9.12 4.48 -14.14
C GLU A 120 10.13 5.29 -13.31
N GLU A 121 9.64 6.22 -12.52
CA GLU A 121 10.50 7.01 -11.64
C GLU A 121 11.29 6.12 -10.69
N PHE A 122 10.63 5.16 -10.04
CA PHE A 122 11.29 4.29 -9.06
C PHE A 122 12.09 3.16 -9.73
N GLN A 123 11.72 2.78 -10.94
CA GLN A 123 12.47 1.77 -11.69
C GLN A 123 13.93 2.19 -11.86
N SER A 124 14.19 3.48 -11.97
CA SER A 124 15.54 3.99 -12.14
C SER A 124 16.43 3.77 -10.92
N LYS A 125 15.86 3.43 -9.77
CA LYS A 125 16.60 3.16 -8.54
C LYS A 125 17.10 1.71 -8.44
N ILE A 126 16.62 0.85 -9.30
CA ILE A 126 17.02 -0.56 -9.34
C ILE A 126 18.06 -0.78 -10.45
#